data_5da89b78b6d31ccd9fe573ccbdd70b4e
#
_entry.id   5da89b78b6d31ccd9fe573ccbdd70b4e
#
_cell.length_a   1.000
_cell.length_b   1.000
_cell.length_c   1.000
_cell.angle_alpha   90.00
_cell.angle_beta   90.00
_cell.angle_gamma   90.00
#
_symmetry.space_group_name_H-M   'P 1'
#
loop_
_entity.id
_entity.type
_entity.pdbx_description
1 polymer ?
#
loop_
_entity_poly.entity_id
_entity_poly.type
_entity_poly.pdbx_seq_one_letter_code
_entity_poly.pdbx_strand_id
1 'polypeptide(L)'
;MLFRSSKSYSERLFRYVSIDRLDRESADIAVLAPARREGADFEPDALDALYAAADGYPYFVQAYGKVTWDVAAASPVTARDVGVAGPVAASELAVGFFGSRYERATPAEREYMRAMALLGDEPVPTAQVAEELGRKPSSVSPARDSLIKKGLIYSSERGLIGFTVPHFGRFLRAQPA
;
A
#
# COMPACT_ATOMS: atom_id res chain seq x y z
N MET A 1 -32.69 -16.30 2.94
CA MET A 1 -32.97 -16.00 1.54
C MET A 1 -33.36 -14.54 1.31
N LEU A 2 -32.63 -13.56 1.88
CA LEU A 2 -33.03 -12.13 1.88
C LEU A 2 -31.92 -11.15 1.51
N PHE A 3 -30.71 -11.62 1.11
CA PHE A 3 -29.59 -10.75 0.77
C PHE A 3 -29.28 -10.58 -0.73
N ARG A 4 -30.06 -11.21 -1.62
CA ARG A 4 -29.88 -11.02 -3.08
C ARG A 4 -30.56 -9.77 -3.63
N SER A 5 -31.50 -9.18 -2.87
CA SER A 5 -32.26 -7.99 -3.33
C SER A 5 -31.55 -6.67 -3.07
N SER A 6 -30.61 -6.61 -2.12
CA SER A 6 -29.92 -5.34 -1.78
C SER A 6 -28.84 -4.92 -2.77
N LYS A 7 -28.17 -5.86 -3.43
CA LYS A 7 -27.13 -5.55 -4.44
C LYS A 7 -27.69 -4.80 -5.66
N SER A 8 -28.83 -5.24 -6.18
CA SER A 8 -29.46 -4.61 -7.35
C SER A 8 -29.98 -3.19 -7.09
N TYR A 9 -30.33 -2.87 -5.84
CA TYR A 9 -30.81 -1.54 -5.47
C TYR A 9 -29.64 -0.56 -5.23
N SER A 10 -28.57 -1.02 -4.63
CA SER A 10 -27.38 -0.20 -4.40
C SER A 10 -26.68 0.19 -5.70
N GLU A 11 -26.62 -0.69 -6.69
CA GLU A 11 -26.02 -0.40 -8.01
C GLU A 11 -26.73 0.75 -8.76
N ARG A 12 -28.00 1.00 -8.47
CA ARG A 12 -28.78 2.10 -9.10
C ARG A 12 -28.67 3.43 -8.34
N LEU A 13 -28.30 3.40 -7.08
CA LEU A 13 -28.28 4.56 -6.20
C LEU A 13 -26.87 5.12 -5.97
N PHE A 14 -25.82 4.33 -6.19
CA PHE A 14 -24.45 4.73 -5.94
C PHE A 14 -23.63 4.67 -7.22
N ARG A 15 -22.89 5.76 -7.47
CA ARG A 15 -21.84 5.77 -8.49
C ARG A 15 -20.60 5.14 -7.88
N TYR A 16 -20.19 4.00 -8.39
CA TYR A 16 -18.93 3.39 -8.03
C TYR A 16 -17.80 4.22 -8.65
N VAL A 17 -16.91 4.71 -7.81
CA VAL A 17 -15.68 5.40 -8.24
C VAL A 17 -14.53 4.52 -7.77
N SER A 18 -13.69 4.10 -8.69
CA SER A 18 -12.43 3.47 -8.35
C SER A 18 -11.48 4.55 -7.83
N ILE A 19 -10.96 4.37 -6.62
CA ILE A 19 -9.87 5.18 -6.07
C ILE A 19 -8.63 4.32 -6.21
N ASP A 20 -7.78 4.70 -7.14
CA ASP A 20 -6.57 3.97 -7.47
C ASP A 20 -5.32 4.80 -7.15
N ARG A 21 -4.17 4.33 -7.59
CA ARG A 21 -2.91 5.09 -7.54
C ARG A 21 -3.07 6.39 -8.32
N LEU A 22 -2.38 7.43 -7.87
CA LEU A 22 -2.25 8.65 -8.65
C LEU A 22 -1.47 8.34 -9.93
N ASP A 23 -1.91 8.87 -11.04
CA ASP A 23 -1.06 8.96 -12.22
C ASP A 23 0.11 9.91 -11.96
N ARG A 24 1.07 9.93 -12.87
CA ARG A 24 2.28 10.72 -12.72
C ARG A 24 1.97 12.22 -12.58
N GLU A 25 1.10 12.76 -13.39
CA GLU A 25 0.74 14.17 -13.40
C GLU A 25 0.08 14.58 -12.08
N SER A 26 -0.88 13.79 -11.60
CA SER A 26 -1.56 14.01 -10.32
C SER A 26 -0.61 13.94 -9.13
N ALA A 27 0.35 13.00 -9.15
CA ALA A 27 1.36 12.88 -8.11
C ALA A 27 2.32 14.08 -8.11
N ASP A 28 2.76 14.54 -9.28
CA ASP A 28 3.61 15.74 -9.41
C ASP A 28 2.88 16.98 -8.87
N ILE A 29 1.62 17.18 -9.23
CA ILE A 29 0.81 18.28 -8.71
C ILE A 29 0.69 18.21 -7.18
N ALA A 30 0.51 17.01 -6.61
CA ALA A 30 0.38 16.82 -5.17
C ALA A 30 1.65 17.20 -4.39
N VAL A 31 2.81 17.17 -5.02
CA VAL A 31 4.11 17.58 -4.46
C VAL A 31 4.43 19.05 -4.79
N LEU A 32 4.29 19.42 -6.07
CA LEU A 32 4.67 20.76 -6.54
C LEU A 32 3.75 21.87 -6.03
N ALA A 33 2.44 21.61 -5.94
CA ALA A 33 1.52 22.67 -5.57
C ALA A 33 1.78 23.22 -4.15
N PRO A 34 2.01 22.41 -3.10
CA PRO A 34 2.40 22.92 -1.80
C PRO A 34 3.80 23.55 -1.81
N ALA A 35 4.80 22.94 -2.47
CA ALA A 35 6.16 23.47 -2.52
C ALA A 35 6.20 24.88 -3.16
N ARG A 36 5.51 25.09 -4.25
CA ARG A 36 5.46 26.39 -4.94
C ARG A 36 4.77 27.48 -4.15
N ARG A 37 3.84 27.14 -3.26
CA ARG A 37 3.24 28.12 -2.33
C ARG A 37 4.26 28.65 -1.33
N GLU A 38 5.26 27.83 -1.00
CA GLU A 38 6.36 28.20 -0.11
C GLU A 38 7.60 28.72 -0.88
N GLY A 39 7.47 28.99 -2.18
CA GLY A 39 8.52 29.53 -3.02
C GLY A 39 9.62 28.56 -3.42
N ALA A 40 9.34 27.26 -3.35
CA ALA A 40 10.28 26.21 -3.76
C ALA A 40 9.77 25.40 -4.95
N ASP A 41 10.67 24.69 -5.61
CA ASP A 41 10.36 23.82 -6.75
C ASP A 41 11.14 22.50 -6.66
N PHE A 42 10.83 21.55 -7.51
CA PHE A 42 11.49 20.26 -7.64
C PHE A 42 12.06 20.10 -9.04
N GLU A 43 13.23 19.51 -9.16
CA GLU A 43 13.76 19.09 -10.45
C GLU A 43 12.93 17.91 -11.02
N PRO A 44 12.84 17.77 -12.36
CA PRO A 44 12.06 16.67 -12.97
C PRO A 44 12.49 15.28 -12.52
N ASP A 45 13.79 15.03 -12.39
CA ASP A 45 14.35 13.75 -11.93
C ASP A 45 14.09 13.50 -10.43
N ALA A 46 13.97 14.55 -9.62
CA ALA A 46 13.52 14.43 -8.24
C ALA A 46 12.06 13.94 -8.16
N LEU A 47 11.19 14.46 -9.01
CA LEU A 47 9.80 14.00 -9.12
C LEU A 47 9.74 12.55 -9.62
N ASP A 48 10.61 12.16 -10.58
CA ASP A 48 10.72 10.78 -11.06
C ASP A 48 11.09 9.83 -9.92
N ALA A 49 12.11 10.19 -9.16
CA ALA A 49 12.58 9.39 -8.03
C ALA A 49 11.52 9.25 -6.93
N LEU A 50 10.82 10.35 -6.63
CA LEU A 50 9.76 10.37 -5.61
C LEU A 50 8.56 9.51 -6.04
N TYR A 51 8.13 9.65 -7.29
CA TYR A 51 7.03 8.85 -7.83
C TYR A 51 7.35 7.35 -7.81
N ALA A 52 8.56 6.98 -8.23
CA ALA A 52 9.03 5.60 -8.20
C ALA A 52 9.07 5.02 -6.76
N ALA A 53 9.51 5.83 -5.77
CA ALA A 53 9.55 5.42 -4.38
C ALA A 53 8.14 5.26 -3.75
N ALA A 54 7.21 6.13 -4.13
CA ALA A 54 5.84 6.16 -3.61
C ALA A 54 4.88 5.22 -4.35
N ASP A 55 5.27 4.71 -5.53
CA ASP A 55 4.45 3.86 -6.40
C ASP A 55 3.06 4.46 -6.69
N GLY A 56 2.98 5.80 -6.79
CA GLY A 56 1.75 6.54 -7.01
C GLY A 56 0.71 6.45 -5.86
N TYR A 57 1.03 5.81 -4.75
CA TYR A 57 0.09 5.71 -3.63
C TYR A 57 -0.03 7.05 -2.91
N PRO A 58 -1.23 7.68 -2.82
CA PRO A 58 -1.38 9.08 -2.38
C PRO A 58 -0.71 9.37 -1.05
N TYR A 59 -0.91 8.49 -0.06
CA TYR A 59 -0.30 8.65 1.26
C TYR A 59 1.24 8.60 1.21
N PHE A 60 1.81 7.72 0.37
CA PHE A 60 3.26 7.60 0.23
C PHE A 60 3.85 8.79 -0.51
N VAL A 61 3.16 9.30 -1.54
CA VAL A 61 3.57 10.55 -2.23
C VAL A 61 3.73 11.68 -1.21
N GLN A 62 2.77 11.84 -0.30
CA GLN A 62 2.86 12.86 0.76
C GLN A 62 3.94 12.54 1.80
N ALA A 63 4.08 11.29 2.22
CA ALA A 63 5.11 10.90 3.21
C ALA A 63 6.53 11.10 2.67
N TYR A 64 6.82 10.62 1.46
CA TYR A 64 8.11 10.84 0.80
C TYR A 64 8.35 12.32 0.49
N GLY A 65 7.32 13.03 -0.01
CA GLY A 65 7.39 14.47 -0.28
C GLY A 65 7.74 15.27 0.97
N LYS A 66 7.08 14.99 2.11
CA LYS A 66 7.36 15.64 3.39
C LYS A 66 8.81 15.42 3.83
N VAL A 67 9.28 14.18 3.88
CA VAL A 67 10.65 13.89 4.34
C VAL A 67 11.67 14.48 3.39
N THR A 68 11.41 14.44 2.08
CA THR A 68 12.29 15.10 1.09
C THR A 68 12.37 16.61 1.32
N TRP A 69 11.22 17.24 1.58
CA TRP A 69 11.18 18.67 1.94
C TRP A 69 12.01 18.98 3.19
N ASP A 70 11.88 18.15 4.22
CA ASP A 70 12.57 18.36 5.51
C ASP A 70 14.10 18.21 5.40
N VAL A 71 14.62 17.43 4.44
CA VAL A 71 16.06 17.22 4.25
C VAL A 71 16.68 18.07 3.14
N ALA A 72 15.88 18.62 2.23
CA ALA A 72 16.38 19.45 1.15
C ALA A 72 17.03 20.73 1.68
N ALA A 73 18.27 21.00 1.26
CA ALA A 73 19.03 22.16 1.72
C ALA A 73 18.68 23.45 0.96
N ALA A 74 18.12 23.33 -0.24
CA ALA A 74 17.83 24.47 -1.13
C ALA A 74 16.73 24.10 -2.15
N SER A 75 16.28 25.11 -2.90
CA SER A 75 15.41 24.96 -4.07
C SER A 75 16.22 25.23 -5.34
N PRO A 76 15.99 24.47 -6.40
CA PRO A 76 15.07 23.35 -6.52
C PRO A 76 15.54 22.10 -5.74
N VAL A 77 14.58 21.29 -5.27
CA VAL A 77 14.84 19.99 -4.66
C VAL A 77 15.33 19.02 -5.71
N THR A 78 16.39 18.26 -5.41
CA THR A 78 17.08 17.39 -6.35
C THR A 78 16.77 15.90 -6.13
N ALA A 79 17.06 15.04 -7.12
CA ALA A 79 16.97 13.58 -6.97
C ALA A 79 17.89 13.06 -5.84
N ARG A 80 19.00 13.74 -5.54
CA ARG A 80 19.87 13.41 -4.41
C ARG A 80 19.15 13.60 -3.08
N ASP A 81 18.38 14.68 -2.93
CA ASP A 81 17.60 14.92 -1.69
C ASP A 81 16.55 13.83 -1.49
N VAL A 82 15.87 13.42 -2.56
CA VAL A 82 14.95 12.26 -2.53
C VAL A 82 15.69 10.98 -2.12
N GLY A 83 16.89 10.76 -2.65
CA GLY A 83 17.73 9.60 -2.28
C GLY A 83 18.12 9.59 -0.80
N VAL A 84 18.40 10.74 -0.22
CA VAL A 84 18.70 10.89 1.23
C VAL A 84 17.42 10.70 2.07
N ALA A 85 16.31 11.26 1.62
CA ALA A 85 15.02 11.15 2.30
C ALA A 85 14.44 9.72 2.29
N GLY A 86 14.70 8.96 1.22
CA GLY A 86 14.09 7.66 0.96
C GLY A 86 14.15 6.67 2.13
N PRO A 87 15.34 6.37 2.70
CA PRO A 87 15.45 5.47 3.85
C PRO A 87 14.69 5.95 5.09
N VAL A 88 14.67 7.26 5.34
CA VAL A 88 13.96 7.86 6.47
C VAL A 88 12.46 7.72 6.29
N ALA A 89 11.92 8.12 5.13
CA ALA A 89 10.51 7.97 4.80
C ALA A 89 10.05 6.51 4.86
N ALA A 90 10.85 5.58 4.32
CA ALA A 90 10.56 4.14 4.39
C ALA A 90 10.51 3.64 5.84
N SER A 91 11.41 4.12 6.71
CA SER A 91 11.42 3.78 8.14
C SER A 91 10.19 4.32 8.87
N GLU A 92 9.81 5.57 8.64
CA GLU A 92 8.60 6.16 9.23
C GLU A 92 7.34 5.41 8.79
N LEU A 93 7.25 5.04 7.51
CA LEU A 93 6.16 4.24 6.99
C LEU A 93 6.14 2.82 7.61
N ALA A 94 7.31 2.21 7.79
CA ALA A 94 7.41 0.89 8.40
C ALA A 94 6.86 0.88 9.83
N VAL A 95 7.21 1.87 10.64
CA VAL A 95 6.77 1.97 12.04
C VAL A 95 5.31 2.44 12.13
N GLY A 96 4.99 3.57 11.54
CA GLY A 96 3.68 4.21 11.71
C GLY A 96 2.57 3.55 10.88
N PHE A 97 2.81 3.37 9.58
CA PHE A 97 1.78 2.94 8.65
C PHE A 97 1.63 1.41 8.57
N PHE A 98 2.72 0.69 8.37
CA PHE A 98 2.68 -0.78 8.26
C PHE A 98 2.62 -1.45 9.63
N GLY A 99 3.40 -0.98 10.61
CA GLY A 99 3.44 -1.53 11.96
C GLY A 99 2.07 -1.54 12.62
N SER A 100 1.36 -0.42 12.58
CA SER A 100 0.01 -0.31 13.15
C SER A 100 -1.00 -1.29 12.52
N ARG A 101 -0.85 -1.62 11.23
CA ARG A 101 -1.66 -2.63 10.55
C ARG A 101 -1.29 -4.04 10.97
N TYR A 102 0.01 -4.30 11.05
CA TYR A 102 0.54 -5.60 11.47
C TYR A 102 0.13 -5.95 12.90
N GLU A 103 0.17 -4.98 13.82
CA GLU A 103 -0.22 -5.17 15.22
C GLU A 103 -1.71 -5.52 15.40
N ARG A 104 -2.58 -5.07 14.51
CA ARG A 104 -4.01 -5.42 14.52
C ARG A 104 -4.29 -6.85 14.08
N ALA A 105 -3.32 -7.53 13.50
CA ALA A 105 -3.44 -8.90 13.03
C ALA A 105 -3.10 -9.90 14.14
N THR A 106 -3.92 -10.95 14.26
CA THR A 106 -3.64 -12.09 15.15
C THR A 106 -2.43 -12.90 14.65
N PRO A 107 -1.82 -13.76 15.49
CA PRO A 107 -0.71 -14.60 15.03
C PRO A 107 -1.03 -15.41 13.76
N ALA A 108 -2.19 -16.04 13.68
CA ALA A 108 -2.60 -16.81 12.49
C ALA A 108 -2.80 -15.93 11.25
N GLU A 109 -3.27 -14.70 11.42
CA GLU A 109 -3.41 -13.73 10.33
C GLU A 109 -2.04 -13.21 9.86
N ARG A 110 -1.10 -12.98 10.77
CA ARG A 110 0.28 -12.60 10.44
C ARG A 110 0.99 -13.69 9.66
N GLU A 111 0.82 -14.95 10.09
CA GLU A 111 1.33 -16.12 9.38
C GLU A 111 0.76 -16.20 7.96
N TYR A 112 -0.56 -16.00 7.80
CA TYR A 112 -1.23 -15.98 6.51
C TYR A 112 -0.70 -14.88 5.59
N MET A 113 -0.58 -13.64 6.08
CA MET A 113 -0.04 -12.51 5.32
C MET A 113 1.44 -12.72 4.96
N ARG A 114 2.21 -13.36 5.85
CA ARG A 114 3.61 -13.68 5.58
C ARG A 114 3.74 -14.69 4.43
N ALA A 115 2.91 -15.75 4.43
CA ALA A 115 2.87 -16.69 3.32
C ALA A 115 2.49 -16.00 1.99
N MET A 116 1.51 -15.09 2.01
CA MET A 116 1.22 -14.26 0.85
C MET A 116 2.44 -13.47 0.38
N ALA A 117 3.14 -12.82 1.30
CA ALA A 117 4.31 -11.98 0.98
C ALA A 117 5.48 -12.79 0.39
N LEU A 118 5.65 -14.04 0.77
CA LEU A 118 6.66 -14.95 0.20
C LEU A 118 6.34 -15.33 -1.25
N LEU A 119 5.06 -15.42 -1.60
CA LEU A 119 4.60 -15.73 -2.96
C LEU A 119 4.71 -14.53 -3.92
N GLY A 120 4.78 -13.31 -3.41
CA GLY A 120 4.95 -12.10 -4.22
C GLY A 120 4.18 -10.89 -3.72
N ASP A 121 4.27 -9.81 -4.49
CA ASP A 121 3.57 -8.55 -4.19
C ASP A 121 2.28 -8.40 -5.02
N GLU A 122 2.13 -9.15 -6.11
CA GLU A 122 0.92 -9.22 -6.92
C GLU A 122 -0.14 -10.12 -6.29
N PRO A 123 -1.42 -10.03 -6.70
CA PRO A 123 -2.46 -10.92 -6.20
C PRO A 123 -2.14 -12.40 -6.43
N VAL A 124 -2.20 -13.20 -5.38
CA VAL A 124 -1.82 -14.62 -5.38
C VAL A 124 -3.04 -15.53 -5.21
N PRO A 125 -3.02 -16.76 -5.75
CA PRO A 125 -4.07 -17.75 -5.53
C PRO A 125 -4.16 -18.16 -4.05
N THR A 126 -5.37 -18.17 -3.49
CA THR A 126 -5.61 -18.62 -2.10
C THR A 126 -5.15 -20.06 -1.84
N ALA A 127 -5.17 -20.92 -2.87
CA ALA A 127 -4.69 -22.29 -2.78
C ALA A 127 -3.16 -22.33 -2.56
N GLN A 128 -2.39 -21.46 -3.23
CA GLN A 128 -0.94 -21.38 -3.05
C GLN A 128 -0.55 -20.90 -1.66
N VAL A 129 -1.33 -19.97 -1.09
CA VAL A 129 -1.09 -19.54 0.31
C VAL A 129 -1.31 -20.69 1.29
N ALA A 130 -2.33 -21.52 1.08
CA ALA A 130 -2.56 -22.70 1.91
C ALA A 130 -1.45 -23.75 1.74
N GLU A 131 -0.93 -23.92 0.53
CA GLU A 131 0.20 -24.80 0.22
C GLU A 131 1.50 -24.30 0.88
N GLU A 132 1.80 -23.01 0.78
CA GLU A 132 2.96 -22.36 1.44
C GLU A 132 2.92 -22.57 2.97
N LEU A 133 1.72 -22.56 3.56
CA LEU A 133 1.52 -22.84 4.99
C LEU A 133 1.53 -24.34 5.35
N GLY A 134 1.60 -25.24 4.37
CA GLY A 134 1.45 -26.68 4.59
C GLY A 134 0.08 -27.08 5.16
N ARG A 135 -0.99 -26.29 4.87
CA ARG A 135 -2.33 -26.45 5.46
C ARG A 135 -3.40 -26.65 4.40
N LYS A 136 -4.52 -27.24 4.81
CA LYS A 136 -5.70 -27.36 3.92
C LYS A 136 -6.36 -25.98 3.74
N PRO A 137 -6.87 -25.65 2.53
CA PRO A 137 -7.54 -24.37 2.27
C PRO A 137 -8.66 -24.04 3.25
N SER A 138 -9.43 -25.03 3.68
CA SER A 138 -10.51 -24.83 4.66
C SER A 138 -10.03 -24.39 6.04
N SER A 139 -8.82 -24.78 6.46
CA SER A 139 -8.27 -24.41 7.77
C SER A 139 -7.74 -22.99 7.82
N VAL A 140 -7.37 -22.41 6.68
CA VAL A 140 -6.84 -21.04 6.58
C VAL A 140 -7.90 -20.01 6.17
N SER A 141 -9.07 -20.46 5.71
CA SER A 141 -10.18 -19.58 5.31
C SER A 141 -10.62 -18.59 6.40
N PRO A 142 -10.71 -18.97 7.70
CA PRO A 142 -11.10 -18.02 8.74
C PRO A 142 -10.11 -16.83 8.86
N ALA A 143 -8.80 -17.08 8.77
CA ALA A 143 -7.79 -16.02 8.79
C ALA A 143 -7.92 -15.10 7.57
N ARG A 144 -8.08 -15.67 6.38
CA ARG A 144 -8.34 -14.91 5.15
C ARG A 144 -9.57 -14.01 5.28
N ASP A 145 -10.71 -14.57 5.71
CA ASP A 145 -11.97 -13.83 5.80
C ASP A 145 -11.90 -12.71 6.83
N SER A 146 -11.19 -12.94 7.92
CA SER A 146 -10.92 -11.92 8.93
C SER A 146 -10.03 -10.81 8.40
N LEU A 147 -8.96 -11.14 7.67
CA LEU A 147 -8.07 -10.17 7.04
C LEU A 147 -8.80 -9.30 6.01
N ILE A 148 -9.70 -9.87 5.21
CA ILE A 148 -10.57 -9.11 4.28
C ILE A 148 -11.47 -8.17 5.07
N LYS A 149 -12.12 -8.61 6.14
CA LYS A 149 -12.96 -7.76 7.01
C LYS A 149 -12.18 -6.62 7.66
N LYS A 150 -10.92 -6.85 8.01
CA LYS A 150 -10.02 -5.82 8.54
C LYS A 150 -9.47 -4.87 7.47
N GLY A 151 -9.71 -5.14 6.20
CA GLY A 151 -9.20 -4.35 5.08
C GLY A 151 -7.68 -4.42 4.92
N LEU A 152 -7.05 -5.52 5.35
CA LEU A 152 -5.61 -5.75 5.19
C LEU A 152 -5.28 -6.43 3.86
N ILE A 153 -6.19 -7.27 3.39
CA ILE A 153 -6.15 -7.92 2.07
C ILE A 153 -7.49 -7.74 1.38
N TYR A 154 -7.51 -7.91 0.07
CA TYR A 154 -8.72 -7.86 -0.74
C TYR A 154 -8.78 -9.04 -1.71
N SER A 155 -10.00 -9.38 -2.16
CA SER A 155 -10.18 -10.34 -3.25
C SER A 155 -10.29 -9.57 -4.56
N SER A 156 -9.27 -9.63 -5.40
CA SER A 156 -9.26 -8.99 -6.72
C SER A 156 -10.21 -9.70 -7.69
N GLU A 157 -10.11 -11.03 -7.72
CA GLU A 157 -10.91 -11.94 -8.52
C GLU A 157 -11.22 -13.21 -7.73
N ARG A 158 -12.08 -14.09 -8.32
CA ARG A 158 -12.43 -15.35 -7.66
C ARG A 158 -11.18 -16.21 -7.43
N GLY A 159 -10.84 -16.43 -6.18
CA GLY A 159 -9.71 -17.26 -5.78
C GLY A 159 -8.37 -16.52 -5.69
N LEU A 160 -8.32 -15.24 -6.04
CA LEU A 160 -7.14 -14.39 -5.89
C LEU A 160 -7.29 -13.44 -4.70
N ILE A 161 -6.19 -13.18 -4.03
CA ILE A 161 -6.09 -12.23 -2.92
C ILE A 161 -4.82 -11.39 -3.06
N GLY A 162 -4.93 -10.12 -2.72
CA GLY A 162 -3.83 -9.17 -2.74
C GLY A 162 -3.81 -8.30 -1.48
N PHE A 163 -2.70 -7.62 -1.24
CA PHE A 163 -2.62 -6.62 -0.18
C PHE A 163 -3.33 -5.33 -0.58
N THR A 164 -4.09 -4.74 0.34
CA THR A 164 -4.79 -3.46 0.09
C THR A 164 -3.83 -2.27 -0.03
N VAL A 165 -2.60 -2.44 0.43
CA VAL A 165 -1.59 -1.38 0.49
C VAL A 165 -0.33 -1.86 -0.23
N PRO A 166 0.23 -1.07 -1.17
CA PRO A 166 1.50 -1.40 -1.82
C PRO A 166 2.63 -1.50 -0.79
N HIS A 167 3.67 -2.24 -1.14
CA HIS A 167 4.86 -2.47 -0.31
C HIS A 167 4.63 -3.19 1.04
N PHE A 168 3.38 -3.54 1.38
CA PHE A 168 3.12 -4.25 2.64
C PHE A 168 3.76 -5.65 2.64
N GLY A 169 3.78 -6.35 1.50
CA GLY A 169 4.51 -7.62 1.35
C GLY A 169 6.01 -7.47 1.63
N ARG A 170 6.64 -6.41 1.12
CA ARG A 170 8.05 -6.11 1.42
C ARG A 170 8.29 -5.87 2.91
N PHE A 171 7.42 -5.11 3.55
CA PHE A 171 7.48 -4.90 5.01
C PHE A 171 7.37 -6.22 5.78
N LEU A 172 6.44 -7.10 5.40
CA LEU A 172 6.22 -8.39 6.05
C LEU A 172 7.42 -9.33 5.91
N ARG A 173 8.09 -9.34 4.76
CA ARG A 173 9.33 -10.13 4.54
C ARG A 173 10.49 -9.67 5.40
N ALA A 174 10.53 -8.40 5.79
CA ALA A 174 11.55 -7.84 6.67
C ALA A 174 11.28 -8.08 8.17
N GLN A 175 10.08 -8.58 8.56
CA GLN A 175 9.78 -8.88 9.95
C GLN A 175 10.46 -10.18 10.39
N PRO A 176 10.92 -10.27 11.64
CA PRO A 176 11.45 -11.52 12.20
C PRO A 176 10.38 -12.63 12.17
N ALA A 177 10.86 -13.89 12.09
CA ALA A 177 9.98 -15.07 12.05
C ALA A 177 9.31 -15.33 13.37
#